data_c38a34830b9ef596d257182d0630625d
#
_entry.id   c38a34830b9ef596d257182d0630625d
#
_cell.length_a   1.000
_cell.length_b   1.000
_cell.length_c   1.000
_cell.angle_alpha   90.00
_cell.angle_beta   90.00
_cell.angle_gamma   90.00
#
_symmetry.space_group_name_H-M   'P 1'
#
loop_
_entity.id
_entity.type
_entity.pdbx_description
1 polymer ?
#
loop_
_entity_poly.entity_id
_entity_poly.type
_entity_poly.pdbx_seq_one_letter_code
_entity_poly.pdbx_strand_id
1 'polypeptide(L)'
;MDSSKRQFLQQLGVLTAGASLVPLAQAKFSFSPERHGGSTQQRYAMLVDLRRCIGCQACTVSCAIENQTPQGEFRTHVNQYQVQVADKVTNVLLPRLCNHCDNPPCVPVCPVQATFQREDGIVVVDNTRCVGCAYCVQACPYDARFINHETQTADKCTFCVHRLEAGLLPACVESCVGGARIIGDIRDPQSRISQLIHTHHDAIKVLKPENNTAPHVFYLGLDEAFVTPLMGRAQPALWQEV
;
A
#
# COMPACT_ATOMS: atom_id res chain seq x y z
N MET A 1 40.34 48.44 34.81
CA MET A 1 39.50 47.34 34.32
C MET A 1 38.44 47.10 35.39
N ASP A 2 37.20 47.34 35.04
CA ASP A 2 36.06 47.47 35.94
C ASP A 2 35.78 46.16 36.68
N SER A 3 35.62 46.21 37.99
CA SER A 3 35.39 45.02 38.86
C SER A 3 34.16 44.20 38.45
N SER A 4 33.17 44.86 37.90
CA SER A 4 31.93 44.28 37.38
C SER A 4 32.16 43.36 36.17
N LYS A 5 33.07 43.69 35.27
CA LYS A 5 33.42 42.88 34.09
C LYS A 5 34.21 41.60 34.49
N ARG A 6 34.99 41.69 35.56
CA ARG A 6 35.76 40.56 36.08
C ARG A 6 34.86 39.53 36.78
N GLN A 7 33.84 39.98 37.50
CA GLN A 7 32.82 39.11 38.10
C GLN A 7 31.96 38.42 37.05
N PHE A 8 31.57 39.11 35.99
CA PHE A 8 30.82 38.54 34.90
C PHE A 8 31.60 37.43 34.17
N LEU A 9 32.88 37.65 33.89
CA LEU A 9 33.75 36.63 33.27
C LEU A 9 34.00 35.41 34.16
N GLN A 10 34.08 35.59 35.47
CA GLN A 10 34.20 34.49 36.40
C GLN A 10 32.92 33.65 36.50
N GLN A 11 31.76 34.27 36.43
CA GLN A 11 30.47 33.55 36.35
C GLN A 11 30.26 32.80 35.04
N LEU A 12 30.72 33.33 33.93
CA LEU A 12 30.72 32.60 32.64
C LEU A 12 31.66 31.37 32.68
N GLY A 13 32.80 31.47 33.31
CA GLY A 13 33.75 30.37 33.42
C GLY A 13 33.25 29.19 34.26
N VAL A 14 32.35 29.43 35.21
CA VAL A 14 31.73 28.36 36.05
C VAL A 14 30.61 27.66 35.29
N LEU A 15 29.90 28.37 34.44
CA LEU A 15 28.84 27.78 33.58
C LEU A 15 29.40 26.86 32.50
N THR A 16 30.62 27.10 32.00
CA THR A 16 31.24 26.24 30.97
C THR A 16 31.93 25.00 31.55
N ALA A 17 32.33 25.02 32.82
CA ALA A 17 32.96 23.87 33.49
C ALA A 17 31.92 22.81 33.94
N GLY A 18 30.66 23.20 34.11
CA GLY A 18 29.56 22.29 34.49
C GLY A 18 28.89 21.55 33.32
N ALA A 19 29.18 21.94 32.08
CA ALA A 19 28.52 21.38 30.89
C ALA A 19 29.20 20.13 30.30
N SER A 20 30.32 19.66 30.86
CA SER A 20 31.16 18.64 30.23
C SER A 20 30.96 17.20 30.69
N LEU A 21 29.90 16.88 31.44
CA LEU A 21 29.65 15.50 31.91
C LEU A 21 28.18 15.05 31.77
N VAL A 22 27.42 15.63 30.86
CA VAL A 22 26.21 14.94 30.42
C VAL A 22 26.67 13.98 29.31
N PRO A 23 26.65 12.64 29.52
CA PRO A 23 26.86 11.72 28.44
C PRO A 23 25.73 12.05 27.42
N LEU A 24 26.11 12.48 26.24
CA LEU A 24 25.23 12.46 25.06
C LEU A 24 24.83 10.99 24.92
N ALA A 25 23.78 10.59 25.62
CA ALA A 25 23.04 9.40 25.29
C ALA A 25 22.66 9.64 23.84
N GLN A 26 23.39 8.98 22.94
CA GLN A 26 22.95 8.86 21.56
C GLN A 26 21.61 8.16 21.64
N ALA A 27 20.55 8.94 21.73
CA ALA A 27 19.22 8.48 21.47
C ALA A 27 19.28 7.96 20.03
N LYS A 28 19.52 6.65 19.91
CA LYS A 28 19.24 5.94 18.68
C LYS A 28 17.75 6.13 18.47
N PHE A 29 17.39 7.13 17.71
CA PHE A 29 16.06 7.23 17.15
C PHE A 29 15.92 6.00 16.22
N SER A 30 15.59 4.87 16.82
CA SER A 30 15.09 3.73 16.11
C SER A 30 13.70 4.13 15.66
N PHE A 31 13.62 4.71 14.47
CA PHE A 31 12.37 5.03 13.80
C PHE A 31 11.79 3.72 13.31
N SER A 32 11.12 2.99 14.18
CA SER A 32 10.26 1.89 13.82
C SER A 32 8.84 2.47 13.67
N PRO A 33 8.25 2.46 12.47
CA PRO A 33 6.88 2.91 12.34
C PRO A 33 6.00 2.06 13.26
N GLU A 34 5.30 2.70 14.18
CA GLU A 34 4.38 2.00 15.08
C GLU A 34 3.28 1.35 14.25
N ARG A 35 2.99 0.10 14.54
CA ARG A 35 1.87 -0.62 13.96
C ARG A 35 0.64 -0.35 14.82
N HIS A 36 -0.37 0.29 14.24
CA HIS A 36 -1.59 0.67 14.95
C HIS A 36 -2.75 -0.22 14.52
N GLY A 37 -3.33 -0.92 15.48
CA GLY A 37 -4.50 -1.79 15.28
C GLY A 37 -4.20 -3.12 14.56
N GLY A 38 -5.23 -3.96 14.46
CA GLY A 38 -5.09 -5.33 13.94
C GLY A 38 -4.51 -6.31 14.96
N SER A 39 -4.24 -7.52 14.52
CA SER A 39 -3.66 -8.60 15.32
C SER A 39 -2.40 -9.14 14.67
N THR A 40 -1.34 -9.31 15.46
CA THR A 40 -0.09 -9.95 15.02
C THR A 40 -0.28 -11.43 14.63
N GLN A 41 -1.39 -12.04 15.03
CA GLN A 41 -1.73 -13.42 14.66
C GLN A 41 -2.34 -13.52 13.27
N GLN A 42 -2.76 -12.41 12.68
CA GLN A 42 -3.40 -12.35 11.36
C GLN A 42 -2.47 -11.67 10.35
N ARG A 43 -2.57 -12.09 9.11
CA ARG A 43 -1.91 -11.45 7.97
C ARG A 43 -2.84 -11.48 6.77
N TYR A 44 -3.48 -10.36 6.50
CA TYR A 44 -4.40 -10.27 5.37
C TYR A 44 -3.67 -10.17 4.03
N ALA A 45 -4.19 -10.92 3.07
CA ALA A 45 -3.76 -10.86 1.68
C ALA A 45 -4.96 -11.03 0.74
N MET A 46 -4.79 -10.61 -0.51
CA MET A 46 -5.80 -10.80 -1.57
C MET A 46 -5.22 -11.63 -2.70
N LEU A 47 -5.96 -12.61 -3.17
CA LEU A 47 -5.71 -13.33 -4.42
C LEU A 47 -6.69 -12.84 -5.48
N VAL A 48 -6.16 -12.50 -6.66
CA VAL A 48 -6.93 -12.09 -7.83
C VAL A 48 -6.75 -13.16 -8.92
N ASP A 49 -7.78 -13.94 -9.18
CA ASP A 49 -7.78 -14.94 -10.26
C ASP A 49 -8.21 -14.27 -11.57
N LEU A 50 -7.25 -13.92 -12.42
CA LEU A 50 -7.48 -13.22 -13.67
C LEU A 50 -8.30 -14.03 -14.67
N ARG A 51 -8.27 -15.37 -14.57
CA ARG A 51 -9.05 -16.27 -15.43
C ARG A 51 -10.56 -16.12 -15.19
N ARG A 52 -10.96 -15.60 -14.04
CA ARG A 52 -12.34 -15.38 -13.61
C ARG A 52 -12.78 -13.92 -13.73
N CYS A 53 -11.85 -13.00 -13.99
CA CYS A 53 -12.17 -11.59 -14.14
C CYS A 53 -12.82 -11.35 -15.51
N ILE A 54 -14.02 -10.78 -15.52
CA ILE A 54 -14.78 -10.46 -16.73
C ILE A 54 -14.77 -8.96 -17.10
N GLY A 55 -14.03 -8.14 -16.34
CA GLY A 55 -13.89 -6.70 -16.60
C GLY A 55 -15.13 -5.86 -16.27
N CYS A 56 -16.11 -6.38 -15.55
CA CYS A 56 -17.41 -5.74 -15.32
C CYS A 56 -17.37 -4.46 -14.46
N GLN A 57 -16.22 -4.09 -13.88
CA GLN A 57 -16.02 -2.91 -13.02
C GLN A 57 -16.90 -2.86 -11.75
N ALA A 58 -17.66 -3.90 -11.42
CA ALA A 58 -18.47 -3.93 -10.20
C ALA A 58 -17.63 -3.66 -8.93
N CYS A 59 -16.39 -4.19 -8.89
CA CYS A 59 -15.45 -3.95 -7.79
C CYS A 59 -15.02 -2.48 -7.69
N THR A 60 -14.90 -1.76 -8.80
CA THR A 60 -14.56 -0.33 -8.84
C THR A 60 -15.69 0.50 -8.27
N VAL A 61 -16.92 0.25 -8.77
CA VAL A 61 -18.11 0.99 -8.35
C VAL A 61 -18.43 0.73 -6.87
N SER A 62 -18.45 -0.53 -6.44
CA SER A 62 -18.74 -0.87 -5.04
C SER A 62 -17.70 -0.30 -4.07
N CYS A 63 -16.42 -0.29 -4.47
CA CYS A 63 -15.36 0.32 -3.68
C CYS A 63 -15.55 1.84 -3.57
N ALA A 64 -15.93 2.51 -4.65
CA ALA A 64 -16.16 3.95 -4.66
C ALA A 64 -17.32 4.33 -3.73
N ILE A 65 -18.43 3.60 -3.79
CA ILE A 65 -19.60 3.82 -2.93
C ILE A 65 -19.26 3.56 -1.45
N GLU A 66 -18.65 2.41 -1.16
CA GLU A 66 -18.31 2.01 0.21
C GLU A 66 -17.35 2.98 0.89
N ASN A 67 -16.36 3.47 0.15
CA ASN A 67 -15.28 4.28 0.72
C ASN A 67 -15.42 5.77 0.39
N GLN A 68 -16.52 6.17 -0.23
CA GLN A 68 -16.81 7.57 -0.58
C GLN A 68 -15.63 8.22 -1.32
N THR A 69 -15.08 7.51 -2.33
CA THR A 69 -14.00 8.07 -3.12
C THR A 69 -14.54 9.19 -4.02
N PRO A 70 -13.82 10.32 -4.17
CA PRO A 70 -14.30 11.41 -4.99
C PRO A 70 -14.40 11.02 -6.46
N GLN A 71 -15.21 11.75 -7.21
CA GLN A 71 -15.42 11.49 -8.63
C GLN A 71 -14.10 11.58 -9.41
N GLY A 72 -13.85 10.59 -10.25
CA GLY A 72 -12.63 10.50 -11.07
C GLY A 72 -11.46 9.79 -10.39
N GLU A 73 -11.56 9.46 -9.08
CA GLU A 73 -10.53 8.76 -8.34
C GLU A 73 -10.97 7.36 -7.92
N PHE A 74 -10.03 6.42 -7.89
CA PHE A 74 -10.37 5.03 -7.63
C PHE A 74 -9.34 4.34 -6.73
N ARG A 75 -9.79 3.71 -5.65
CA ARG A 75 -8.95 2.84 -4.81
C ARG A 75 -8.65 1.49 -5.45
N THR A 76 -9.48 1.06 -6.39
CA THR A 76 -9.31 -0.13 -7.23
C THR A 76 -10.00 0.09 -8.57
N HIS A 77 -9.41 -0.43 -9.61
CA HIS A 77 -9.95 -0.39 -10.97
C HIS A 77 -9.48 -1.62 -11.75
N VAL A 78 -10.12 -1.92 -12.89
CA VAL A 78 -9.71 -2.98 -13.79
C VAL A 78 -9.21 -2.34 -15.08
N ASN A 79 -7.91 -2.46 -15.33
CA ASN A 79 -7.32 -2.01 -16.58
C ASN A 79 -7.40 -3.11 -17.63
N GLN A 80 -7.61 -2.70 -18.87
CA GLN A 80 -7.47 -3.55 -20.02
C GLN A 80 -6.14 -3.23 -20.71
N TYR A 81 -5.37 -4.27 -21.01
CA TYR A 81 -4.10 -4.16 -21.71
C TYR A 81 -4.16 -4.97 -22.99
N GLN A 82 -3.58 -4.45 -24.06
CA GLN A 82 -3.30 -5.23 -25.24
C GLN A 82 -1.91 -5.84 -25.11
N VAL A 83 -1.84 -7.15 -25.14
CA VAL A 83 -0.60 -7.90 -25.07
C VAL A 83 -0.38 -8.65 -26.36
N GLN A 84 0.77 -8.48 -26.97
CA GLN A 84 1.17 -9.27 -28.11
C GLN A 84 1.81 -10.57 -27.65
N VAL A 85 1.14 -11.69 -27.91
CA VAL A 85 1.64 -13.04 -27.66
C VAL A 85 1.90 -13.70 -28.98
N ALA A 86 3.16 -13.91 -29.35
CA ALA A 86 3.58 -14.31 -30.69
C ALA A 86 3.00 -13.34 -31.75
N ASP A 87 2.22 -13.83 -32.70
CA ASP A 87 1.61 -13.04 -33.78
C ASP A 87 0.19 -12.56 -33.47
N LYS A 88 -0.31 -12.80 -32.26
CA LYS A 88 -1.69 -12.45 -31.87
C LYS A 88 -1.72 -11.35 -30.83
N VAL A 89 -2.59 -10.38 -31.03
CA VAL A 89 -2.92 -9.37 -30.02
C VAL A 89 -4.07 -9.90 -29.17
N THR A 90 -3.87 -9.97 -27.86
CA THR A 90 -4.86 -10.43 -26.89
C THR A 90 -5.13 -9.34 -25.85
N ASN A 91 -6.40 -9.15 -25.53
CA ASN A 91 -6.78 -8.23 -24.44
C ASN A 91 -6.72 -8.98 -23.11
N VAL A 92 -6.00 -8.41 -22.14
CA VAL A 92 -5.87 -8.94 -20.79
C VAL A 92 -6.42 -7.93 -19.79
N LEU A 93 -7.23 -8.42 -18.86
CA LEU A 93 -7.82 -7.62 -17.81
C LEU A 93 -6.96 -7.72 -16.55
N LEU A 94 -6.57 -6.58 -15.99
CA LEU A 94 -5.76 -6.52 -14.78
C LEU A 94 -6.44 -5.66 -13.71
N PRO A 95 -7.11 -6.27 -12.72
CA PRO A 95 -7.59 -5.58 -11.54
C PRO A 95 -6.42 -5.06 -10.71
N ARG A 96 -6.40 -3.76 -10.42
CA ARG A 96 -5.34 -3.10 -9.65
C ARG A 96 -5.87 -2.49 -8.37
N LEU A 97 -5.05 -2.50 -7.33
CA LEU A 97 -5.32 -1.88 -6.03
C LEU A 97 -3.99 -1.74 -5.26
N CYS A 98 -4.03 -1.19 -4.04
CA CYS A 98 -2.85 -1.19 -3.17
C CYS A 98 -2.41 -2.62 -2.84
N ASN A 99 -1.12 -2.90 -2.96
CA ASN A 99 -0.55 -4.23 -2.74
C ASN A 99 -0.31 -4.58 -1.26
N HIS A 100 -0.55 -3.67 -0.32
CA HIS A 100 -0.32 -3.88 1.10
C HIS A 100 1.03 -4.57 1.39
N CYS A 101 2.08 -4.05 0.77
CA CYS A 101 3.44 -4.58 0.79
C CYS A 101 3.94 -4.85 2.22
N ASP A 102 4.77 -5.87 2.39
CA ASP A 102 5.46 -6.13 3.66
C ASP A 102 6.56 -5.10 3.91
N ASN A 103 7.25 -4.71 2.82
CA ASN A 103 8.22 -3.63 2.82
C ASN A 103 7.65 -2.41 2.07
N PRO A 104 6.72 -1.66 2.68
CA PRO A 104 5.98 -0.61 1.99
C PRO A 104 6.83 0.67 1.84
N PRO A 105 7.32 1.03 0.65
CA PRO A 105 8.17 2.21 0.47
C PRO A 105 7.45 3.52 0.78
N CYS A 106 6.13 3.50 0.77
CA CYS A 106 5.28 4.65 1.09
C CYS A 106 5.20 4.99 2.58
N VAL A 107 5.63 4.09 3.48
CA VAL A 107 5.60 4.32 4.94
C VAL A 107 6.77 5.18 5.39
N PRO A 108 8.04 4.83 5.12
CA PRO A 108 9.18 5.59 5.61
C PRO A 108 9.29 7.01 5.03
N VAL A 109 8.68 7.26 3.88
CA VAL A 109 8.73 8.60 3.24
C VAL A 109 7.69 9.57 3.81
N CYS A 110 6.81 9.13 4.72
CA CYS A 110 5.79 9.99 5.29
C CYS A 110 6.34 10.86 6.42
N PRO A 111 6.52 12.18 6.24
CA PRO A 111 7.18 13.05 7.21
C PRO A 111 6.39 13.20 8.51
N VAL A 112 5.06 13.01 8.45
CA VAL A 112 4.15 13.12 9.60
C VAL A 112 3.66 11.76 10.10
N GLN A 113 4.21 10.65 9.56
CA GLN A 113 3.85 9.29 9.94
C GLN A 113 2.33 8.98 9.82
N ALA A 114 1.65 9.69 8.93
CA ALA A 114 0.24 9.44 8.66
C ALA A 114 0.02 8.10 7.93
N THR A 115 0.98 7.68 7.10
CA THR A 115 0.96 6.36 6.48
C THR A 115 1.72 5.36 7.35
N PHE A 116 1.09 4.29 7.73
CA PHE A 116 1.68 3.24 8.57
C PHE A 116 1.14 1.85 8.21
N GLN A 117 1.82 0.81 8.67
CA GLN A 117 1.40 -0.58 8.56
C GLN A 117 0.87 -1.07 9.90
N ARG A 118 -0.32 -1.64 9.90
CA ARG A 118 -0.97 -2.26 11.06
C ARG A 118 -0.30 -3.60 11.40
N GLU A 119 -0.59 -4.12 12.60
CA GLU A 119 -0.08 -5.42 13.07
C GLU A 119 -0.51 -6.60 12.15
N ASP A 120 -1.70 -6.51 11.55
CA ASP A 120 -2.22 -7.47 10.57
C ASP A 120 -1.65 -7.28 9.15
N GLY A 121 -0.71 -6.35 9.00
CA GLY A 121 -0.03 -6.03 7.76
C GLY A 121 -0.77 -5.12 6.80
N ILE A 122 -1.97 -4.69 7.13
CA ILE A 122 -2.72 -3.74 6.29
C ILE A 122 -2.06 -2.37 6.40
N VAL A 123 -1.65 -1.80 5.26
CA VAL A 123 -1.13 -0.44 5.20
C VAL A 123 -2.31 0.53 5.12
N VAL A 124 -2.32 1.56 5.98
CA VAL A 124 -3.39 2.56 6.07
C VAL A 124 -2.84 3.98 6.09
N VAL A 125 -3.75 4.95 5.99
CA VAL A 125 -3.43 6.38 6.13
C VAL A 125 -4.34 6.96 7.21
N ASP A 126 -3.75 7.65 8.16
CA ASP A 126 -4.48 8.47 9.12
C ASP A 126 -4.72 9.86 8.49
N ASN A 127 -5.95 10.10 8.07
CA ASN A 127 -6.32 11.33 7.38
C ASN A 127 -6.26 12.56 8.31
N THR A 128 -6.31 12.37 9.62
CA THR A 128 -6.23 13.49 10.59
C THR A 128 -4.80 14.03 10.70
N ARG A 129 -3.81 13.19 10.43
CA ARG A 129 -2.39 13.54 10.45
C ARG A 129 -1.84 13.88 9.07
N CYS A 130 -2.51 13.46 8.00
CA CYS A 130 -2.02 13.61 6.65
C CYS A 130 -2.03 15.08 6.21
N VAL A 131 -0.91 15.56 5.69
CA VAL A 131 -0.74 16.94 5.19
C VAL A 131 -0.77 17.03 3.65
N GLY A 132 -1.12 15.96 2.95
CA GLY A 132 -1.27 15.95 1.49
C GLY A 132 0.01 16.14 0.67
N CYS A 133 1.21 15.93 1.25
CA CYS A 133 2.49 16.20 0.58
C CYS A 133 2.81 15.31 -0.63
N ALA A 134 2.03 14.28 -0.89
CA ALA A 134 2.14 13.35 -2.01
C ALA A 134 3.43 12.49 -2.09
N TYR A 135 4.35 12.53 -1.12
CA TYR A 135 5.57 11.69 -1.15
C TYR A 135 5.25 10.19 -1.21
N CYS A 136 4.22 9.75 -0.49
CA CYS A 136 3.78 8.37 -0.52
C CYS A 136 3.13 7.96 -1.85
N VAL A 137 2.59 8.93 -2.62
CA VAL A 137 2.08 8.70 -3.98
C VAL A 137 3.26 8.43 -4.91
N GLN A 138 4.28 9.29 -4.88
CA GLN A 138 5.49 9.16 -5.70
C GLN A 138 6.30 7.91 -5.37
N ALA A 139 6.37 7.53 -4.09
CA ALA A 139 7.10 6.34 -3.65
C ALA A 139 6.42 5.01 -4.00
N CYS A 140 5.14 5.03 -4.40
CA CYS A 140 4.40 3.81 -4.71
C CYS A 140 4.71 3.30 -6.12
N PRO A 141 5.39 2.15 -6.30
CA PRO A 141 5.71 1.66 -7.63
C PRO A 141 4.49 1.12 -8.40
N TYR A 142 3.33 1.05 -7.73
CA TYR A 142 2.10 0.46 -8.27
C TYR A 142 1.04 1.48 -8.67
N ASP A 143 1.28 2.79 -8.53
CA ASP A 143 0.30 3.85 -8.75
C ASP A 143 -1.03 3.60 -8.01
N ALA A 144 -0.93 3.08 -6.78
CA ALA A 144 -2.08 2.65 -5.99
C ALA A 144 -2.50 3.69 -4.95
N ARG A 145 -2.04 4.93 -5.10
CA ARG A 145 -2.33 6.07 -4.22
C ARG A 145 -2.61 7.32 -5.02
N PHE A 146 -3.47 8.15 -4.49
CA PHE A 146 -3.78 9.47 -5.03
C PHE A 146 -3.97 10.47 -3.88
N ILE A 147 -4.02 11.76 -4.20
CA ILE A 147 -4.46 12.78 -3.25
C ILE A 147 -5.94 13.02 -3.50
N ASN A 148 -6.73 12.71 -2.50
CA ASN A 148 -8.17 12.97 -2.52
C ASN A 148 -8.38 14.48 -2.57
N HIS A 149 -8.99 14.98 -3.65
CA HIS A 149 -9.13 16.41 -3.88
C HIS A 149 -10.18 17.07 -2.98
N GLU A 150 -11.06 16.30 -2.34
CA GLU A 150 -12.04 16.82 -1.39
C GLU A 150 -11.43 16.96 0.01
N THR A 151 -10.68 15.96 0.47
CA THR A 151 -10.09 15.96 1.82
C THR A 151 -8.65 16.49 1.86
N GLN A 152 -8.02 16.70 0.70
CA GLN A 152 -6.62 17.12 0.54
C GLN A 152 -5.61 16.16 1.22
N THR A 153 -6.00 14.89 1.42
CA THR A 153 -5.18 13.85 2.06
C THR A 153 -4.88 12.72 1.09
N ALA A 154 -3.83 11.96 1.37
CA ALA A 154 -3.53 10.76 0.58
C ALA A 154 -4.59 9.69 0.81
N ASP A 155 -5.05 9.08 -0.27
CA ASP A 155 -6.04 8.01 -0.24
C ASP A 155 -5.57 6.77 -1.02
N LYS A 156 -6.09 5.60 -0.65
CA LYS A 156 -5.80 4.30 -1.26
C LYS A 156 -6.67 3.18 -0.72
N CYS A 157 -6.62 2.01 -1.34
CA CYS A 157 -7.25 0.81 -0.81
C CYS A 157 -6.75 0.48 0.62
N THR A 158 -7.68 0.16 1.53
CA THR A 158 -7.42 -0.24 2.92
C THR A 158 -7.81 -1.70 3.19
N PHE A 159 -8.04 -2.52 2.15
CA PHE A 159 -8.74 -3.80 2.25
C PHE A 159 -10.12 -3.70 2.95
N CYS A 160 -10.71 -2.49 2.96
CA CYS A 160 -11.93 -2.21 3.71
C CYS A 160 -11.81 -2.66 5.18
N VAL A 161 -10.75 -2.24 5.87
CA VAL A 161 -10.43 -2.67 7.23
C VAL A 161 -11.64 -2.54 8.17
N HIS A 162 -12.45 -1.49 8.03
CA HIS A 162 -13.67 -1.28 8.79
C HIS A 162 -14.70 -2.42 8.60
N ARG A 163 -14.77 -3.00 7.39
CA ARG A 163 -15.62 -4.17 7.12
C ARG A 163 -15.02 -5.45 7.68
N LEU A 164 -13.70 -5.64 7.50
CA LEU A 164 -13.01 -6.81 8.05
C LEU A 164 -13.13 -6.89 9.57
N GLU A 165 -12.99 -5.76 10.27
CA GLU A 165 -13.18 -5.66 11.73
C GLU A 165 -14.64 -5.95 12.14
N ALA A 166 -15.61 -5.71 11.27
CA ALA A 166 -17.01 -6.08 11.46
C ALA A 166 -17.33 -7.53 11.03
N GLY A 167 -16.33 -8.31 10.61
CA GLY A 167 -16.50 -9.68 10.13
C GLY A 167 -17.11 -9.78 8.72
N LEU A 168 -17.09 -8.68 7.95
CA LEU A 168 -17.63 -8.60 6.60
C LEU A 168 -16.53 -8.67 5.55
N LEU A 169 -16.86 -9.11 4.35
CA LEU A 169 -15.95 -9.06 3.21
C LEU A 169 -15.77 -7.61 2.70
N PRO A 170 -14.58 -7.25 2.15
CA PRO A 170 -14.42 -6.00 1.43
C PRO A 170 -15.45 -5.86 0.30
N ALA A 171 -15.96 -4.64 0.09
CA ALA A 171 -17.01 -4.39 -0.90
C ALA A 171 -16.65 -4.90 -2.31
N CYS A 172 -15.38 -4.74 -2.74
CA CYS A 172 -14.92 -5.22 -4.04
C CYS A 172 -14.79 -6.75 -4.15
N VAL A 173 -14.75 -7.46 -3.04
CA VAL A 173 -14.76 -8.93 -2.99
C VAL A 173 -16.20 -9.43 -3.06
N GLU A 174 -17.07 -8.86 -2.23
CA GLU A 174 -18.47 -9.21 -2.14
C GLU A 174 -19.21 -8.98 -3.46
N SER A 175 -18.94 -7.87 -4.14
CA SER A 175 -19.55 -7.50 -5.41
C SER A 175 -18.91 -8.18 -6.64
N CYS A 176 -17.88 -9.00 -6.47
CA CYS A 176 -17.16 -9.60 -7.58
C CYS A 176 -17.98 -10.70 -8.25
N VAL A 177 -18.65 -10.39 -9.37
CA VAL A 177 -19.55 -11.29 -10.11
C VAL A 177 -18.86 -12.59 -10.51
N GLY A 178 -17.63 -12.54 -11.03
CA GLY A 178 -16.85 -13.72 -11.40
C GLY A 178 -16.21 -14.45 -10.22
N GLY A 179 -16.28 -13.89 -8.99
CA GLY A 179 -15.57 -14.40 -7.82
C GLY A 179 -14.05 -14.43 -8.03
N ALA A 180 -13.52 -13.49 -8.80
CA ALA A 180 -12.10 -13.38 -9.11
C ALA A 180 -11.28 -12.87 -7.91
N ARG A 181 -11.89 -12.13 -6.98
CA ARG A 181 -11.22 -11.56 -5.80
C ARG A 181 -11.47 -12.42 -4.57
N ILE A 182 -10.42 -12.87 -3.92
CA ILE A 182 -10.46 -13.70 -2.72
C ILE A 182 -9.56 -13.01 -1.68
N ILE A 183 -10.09 -12.74 -0.50
CA ILE A 183 -9.34 -12.18 0.62
C ILE A 183 -9.35 -13.17 1.79
N GLY A 184 -8.34 -13.11 2.63
CA GLY A 184 -8.30 -13.86 3.88
C GLY A 184 -6.97 -13.70 4.60
N ASP A 185 -6.91 -14.37 5.74
CA ASP A 185 -5.71 -14.47 6.55
C ASP A 185 -4.81 -15.60 6.01
N ILE A 186 -3.59 -15.24 5.57
CA ILE A 186 -2.64 -16.24 5.06
C ILE A 186 -1.89 -17.00 6.18
N ARG A 187 -2.03 -16.59 7.43
CA ARG A 187 -1.53 -17.35 8.59
C ARG A 187 -2.48 -18.43 9.04
N ASP A 188 -3.74 -18.36 8.66
CA ASP A 188 -4.72 -19.42 8.88
C ASP A 188 -4.62 -20.47 7.74
N PRO A 189 -4.12 -21.70 7.99
CA PRO A 189 -4.04 -22.74 6.97
C PRO A 189 -5.40 -23.18 6.44
N GLN A 190 -6.47 -22.97 7.22
CA GLN A 190 -7.83 -23.34 6.82
C GLN A 190 -8.52 -22.24 5.99
N SER A 191 -7.93 -21.06 5.90
CA SER A 191 -8.48 -19.99 5.09
C SER A 191 -8.44 -20.38 3.61
N ARG A 192 -9.51 -19.96 2.88
CA ARG A 192 -9.61 -20.24 1.44
C ARG A 192 -8.41 -19.69 0.65
N ILE A 193 -7.89 -18.54 1.05
CA ILE A 193 -6.74 -17.95 0.35
C ILE A 193 -5.47 -18.77 0.57
N SER A 194 -5.21 -19.25 1.79
CA SER A 194 -4.05 -20.10 2.09
C SER A 194 -4.09 -21.41 1.31
N GLN A 195 -5.26 -22.05 1.24
CA GLN A 195 -5.44 -23.26 0.44
C GLN A 195 -5.19 -23.04 -1.05
N LEU A 196 -5.69 -21.94 -1.61
CA LEU A 196 -5.47 -21.57 -3.01
C LEU A 196 -4.01 -21.25 -3.31
N ILE A 197 -3.34 -20.51 -2.42
CA ILE A 197 -1.91 -20.21 -2.55
C ILE A 197 -1.09 -21.49 -2.53
N HIS A 198 -1.39 -22.40 -1.59
CA HIS A 198 -0.70 -23.68 -1.51
C HIS A 198 -0.93 -24.55 -2.76
N THR A 199 -2.18 -24.62 -3.24
CA THR A 199 -2.54 -25.44 -4.41
C THR A 199 -1.93 -24.92 -5.71
N HIS A 200 -1.77 -23.59 -5.85
CA HIS A 200 -1.33 -22.94 -7.08
C HIS A 200 0.01 -22.21 -6.93
N HIS A 201 0.86 -22.60 -5.97
CA HIS A 201 2.08 -21.86 -5.61
C HIS A 201 2.98 -21.54 -6.81
N ASP A 202 3.13 -22.46 -7.77
CA ASP A 202 3.96 -22.26 -8.97
C ASP A 202 3.34 -21.28 -9.99
N ALA A 203 2.02 -21.13 -9.97
CA ALA A 203 1.28 -20.28 -10.91
C ALA A 203 0.92 -18.91 -10.34
N ILE A 204 1.16 -18.68 -9.05
CA ILE A 204 0.91 -17.42 -8.39
C ILE A 204 2.07 -16.46 -8.64
N LYS A 205 1.74 -15.24 -9.05
CA LYS A 205 2.70 -14.17 -9.32
C LYS A 205 2.28 -12.91 -8.58
N VAL A 206 3.23 -11.98 -8.46
CA VAL A 206 3.02 -10.63 -7.96
C VAL A 206 3.39 -9.60 -9.01
N LEU A 207 2.87 -8.40 -8.91
CA LEU A 207 3.28 -7.29 -9.79
C LEU A 207 4.64 -6.75 -9.37
N LYS A 208 5.49 -6.45 -10.35
CA LYS A 208 6.78 -5.78 -10.18
C LYS A 208 7.64 -6.38 -9.04
N PRO A 209 7.94 -7.69 -9.09
CA PRO A 209 8.73 -8.38 -8.06
C PRO A 209 10.12 -7.77 -7.87
N GLU A 210 10.68 -7.17 -8.92
CA GLU A 210 11.97 -6.48 -8.94
C GLU A 210 12.07 -5.31 -7.95
N ASN A 211 10.95 -4.76 -7.49
CA ASN A 211 10.95 -3.67 -6.51
C ASN A 211 11.15 -4.14 -5.07
N ASN A 212 11.21 -5.44 -4.80
CA ASN A 212 11.46 -6.04 -3.49
C ASN A 212 10.53 -5.53 -2.37
N THR A 213 9.30 -5.17 -2.72
CA THR A 213 8.32 -4.63 -1.76
C THR A 213 7.52 -5.70 -1.04
N ALA A 214 7.68 -6.99 -1.40
CA ALA A 214 6.92 -8.12 -0.89
C ALA A 214 5.39 -7.87 -0.90
N PRO A 215 4.74 -7.83 -2.07
CA PRO A 215 3.30 -7.58 -2.20
C PRO A 215 2.45 -8.66 -1.54
N HIS A 216 1.31 -8.26 -0.94
CA HIS A 216 0.28 -9.16 -0.41
C HIS A 216 -0.99 -9.16 -1.28
N VAL A 217 -0.89 -8.72 -2.52
CA VAL A 217 -1.86 -8.99 -3.58
C VAL A 217 -1.22 -9.95 -4.57
N PHE A 218 -1.75 -11.14 -4.62
CA PHE A 218 -1.30 -12.23 -5.47
C PHE A 218 -2.19 -12.34 -6.69
N TYR A 219 -1.62 -12.78 -7.79
CA TYR A 219 -2.33 -12.95 -9.05
C TYR A 219 -2.19 -14.38 -9.55
N LEU A 220 -3.30 -14.97 -9.97
CA LEU A 220 -3.35 -16.26 -10.63
C LEU A 220 -3.78 -16.07 -12.09
N GLY A 221 -3.01 -16.63 -13.01
CA GLY A 221 -3.22 -16.42 -14.45
C GLY A 221 -2.61 -15.12 -14.98
N LEU A 222 -1.65 -14.52 -14.23
CA LEU A 222 -0.89 -13.36 -14.70
C LEU A 222 0.14 -13.81 -15.73
N ASP A 223 0.08 -13.22 -16.92
CA ASP A 223 1.06 -13.45 -17.97
C ASP A 223 2.43 -12.88 -17.59
N GLU A 224 3.52 -13.53 -18.01
CA GLU A 224 4.90 -13.06 -17.76
C GLU A 224 5.16 -11.68 -18.36
N ALA A 225 4.47 -11.31 -19.43
CA ALA A 225 4.54 -9.98 -20.04
C ALA A 225 4.20 -8.84 -19.06
N PHE A 226 3.45 -9.11 -17.97
CA PHE A 226 3.13 -8.14 -16.92
C PHE A 226 4.10 -8.18 -15.75
N VAL A 227 4.86 -9.26 -15.61
CA VAL A 227 5.78 -9.46 -14.48
C VAL A 227 7.14 -8.83 -14.79
N THR A 228 7.55 -8.83 -16.05
CA THR A 228 8.89 -8.36 -16.45
C THR A 228 8.79 -7.04 -17.22
N PRO A 229 9.21 -5.89 -16.64
CA PRO A 229 9.13 -4.57 -17.28
C PRO A 229 9.91 -4.48 -18.59
N LEU A 230 10.94 -5.30 -18.76
CA LEU A 230 11.84 -5.31 -19.91
C LEU A 230 11.16 -5.78 -21.23
N MET A 231 10.00 -6.39 -21.16
CA MET A 231 9.31 -6.85 -22.35
C MET A 231 8.50 -5.75 -23.06
N GLY A 232 8.30 -4.57 -22.46
CA GLY A 232 7.84 -3.33 -23.11
C GLY A 232 6.59 -3.40 -24.00
N ARG A 233 5.83 -4.48 -23.93
CA ARG A 233 4.80 -4.83 -24.93
C ARG A 233 3.36 -4.73 -24.45
N ALA A 234 3.15 -4.45 -23.16
CA ALA A 234 1.81 -4.21 -22.65
C ALA A 234 1.52 -2.72 -22.71
N GLN A 235 0.72 -2.30 -23.67
CA GLN A 235 0.20 -0.94 -23.77
C GLN A 235 -1.22 -0.90 -23.19
N PRO A 236 -1.57 0.17 -22.41
CA PRO A 236 -2.94 0.35 -22.00
C PRO A 236 -3.82 0.46 -23.25
N ALA A 237 -4.90 -0.32 -23.30
CA ALA A 237 -5.90 -0.16 -24.35
C ALA A 237 -6.65 1.15 -24.06
N LEU A 238 -6.54 2.10 -24.95
CA LEU A 238 -7.38 3.29 -24.93
C LEU A 238 -8.82 2.85 -25.16
N TRP A 239 -9.73 3.30 -24.30
CA TRP A 239 -11.16 3.20 -24.59
C TRP A 239 -11.41 3.97 -25.88
N GLN A 240 -11.75 3.27 -26.96
CA GLN A 240 -12.31 3.95 -28.10
C GLN A 240 -13.71 4.39 -27.68
N GLU A 241 -13.95 5.69 -27.71
CA GLU A 241 -15.29 6.24 -27.58
C GLU A 241 -16.15 5.61 -28.70
N VAL A 242 -17.18 4.89 -28.27
CA VAL A 242 -18.19 4.32 -29.19
C VAL A 242 -19.25 5.36 -29.45
#